data_0a7b32826496e28af32a2fac883ee828
#
_entry.id   0a7b32826496e28af32a2fac883ee828
#
_cell.length_a   1.000
_cell.length_b   1.000
_cell.length_c   1.000
_cell.angle_alpha   90.00
_cell.angle_beta   90.00
_cell.angle_gamma   90.00
#
_symmetry.space_group_name_H-M   'P 1'
#
loop_
_entity.id
_entity.type
_entity.pdbx_description
1 polymer ?
#
loop_
_entity_poly.entity_id
_entity_poly.type
_entity_poly.pdbx_seq_one_letter_code
_entity_poly.pdbx_strand_id
1 'polypeptide(L)'
;MFCSRCGQRVEEGARYCQVCGQEVASSGTPMPTPAGAPVSTPLPYAGFWVRFAAFLIDGVILGIPFFLVAIGLIFRLRIFGLLARRGRFGPPDAALMGPVILGLFFAFAIFIVVRWLYFAGMESSARQATFGKAAMSLRVTDLKGQPLTFGRATGRFFAKIVSGLIPLAIGYVMAGFTEKKQALHDMIASTLVLRNL
;
A
#
# COMPACT_ATOMS: atom_id res chain seq x y z
N MET A 1 -30.14 -17.12 -50.25
CA MET A 1 -29.17 -18.13 -49.81
C MET A 1 -29.84 -19.46 -49.52
N PHE A 2 -29.07 -20.54 -49.34
CA PHE A 2 -29.65 -21.89 -49.07
C PHE A 2 -29.31 -22.34 -47.65
N CYS A 3 -30.24 -22.98 -46.98
CA CYS A 3 -30.01 -23.54 -45.65
C CYS A 3 -29.03 -24.70 -45.71
N SER A 4 -27.97 -24.67 -44.92
CA SER A 4 -26.92 -25.70 -44.84
C SER A 4 -27.42 -27.05 -44.31
N ARG A 5 -28.55 -27.08 -43.62
CA ARG A 5 -29.13 -28.29 -43.01
C ARG A 5 -30.15 -28.99 -43.90
N CYS A 6 -31.03 -28.24 -44.56
CA CYS A 6 -32.12 -28.86 -45.35
C CYS A 6 -32.11 -28.48 -46.83
N GLY A 7 -31.14 -27.67 -47.31
CA GLY A 7 -31.01 -27.25 -48.70
C GLY A 7 -32.10 -26.29 -49.21
N GLN A 8 -33.07 -25.93 -48.37
CA GLN A 8 -34.17 -25.01 -48.76
C GLN A 8 -33.66 -23.58 -48.98
N ARG A 9 -34.22 -22.91 -49.95
CA ARG A 9 -33.95 -21.48 -50.23
C ARG A 9 -34.50 -20.65 -49.08
N VAL A 10 -33.67 -19.81 -48.52
CA VAL A 10 -34.01 -18.87 -47.43
C VAL A 10 -33.89 -17.46 -47.94
N GLU A 11 -34.84 -16.61 -47.58
CA GLU A 11 -34.83 -15.17 -47.96
C GLU A 11 -33.63 -14.44 -47.33
N GLU A 12 -33.12 -13.45 -48.05
CA GLU A 12 -32.01 -12.62 -47.56
C GLU A 12 -32.45 -11.85 -46.34
N GLY A 13 -31.73 -12.00 -45.19
CA GLY A 13 -32.04 -11.36 -43.92
C GLY A 13 -32.83 -12.24 -42.94
N ALA A 14 -33.30 -13.44 -43.32
CA ALA A 14 -33.94 -14.35 -42.37
C ALA A 14 -32.94 -14.95 -41.38
N ARG A 15 -33.21 -14.86 -40.09
CA ARG A 15 -32.39 -15.45 -39.05
C ARG A 15 -32.54 -16.96 -38.89
N TYR A 16 -33.70 -17.49 -39.26
CA TYR A 16 -34.03 -18.91 -39.13
C TYR A 16 -34.62 -19.44 -40.42
N CYS A 17 -34.31 -20.69 -40.76
CA CYS A 17 -34.93 -21.38 -41.87
C CYS A 17 -36.38 -21.71 -41.52
N GLN A 18 -37.33 -21.28 -42.33
CA GLN A 18 -38.78 -21.48 -42.09
C GLN A 18 -39.19 -22.98 -42.19
N VAL A 19 -38.35 -23.82 -42.77
CA VAL A 19 -38.66 -25.25 -42.96
C VAL A 19 -38.10 -26.11 -41.84
N CYS A 20 -36.86 -25.90 -41.42
CA CYS A 20 -36.20 -26.75 -40.42
C CYS A 20 -35.81 -26.03 -39.10
N GLY A 21 -36.09 -24.73 -38.95
CA GLY A 21 -35.78 -23.97 -37.74
C GLY A 21 -34.29 -23.71 -37.51
N GLN A 22 -33.41 -24.15 -38.43
CA GLN A 22 -31.96 -23.90 -38.26
C GLN A 22 -31.65 -22.43 -38.38
N GLU A 23 -30.84 -21.95 -37.47
CA GLU A 23 -30.29 -20.58 -37.56
C GLU A 23 -29.41 -20.47 -38.81
N VAL A 24 -29.74 -19.51 -39.67
CA VAL A 24 -29.02 -19.25 -40.91
C VAL A 24 -28.13 -18.04 -40.63
N ALA A 25 -26.80 -18.24 -40.68
CA ALA A 25 -25.87 -17.15 -40.53
C ALA A 25 -26.16 -16.11 -41.61
N SER A 26 -26.79 -14.99 -41.20
CA SER A 26 -26.92 -13.83 -42.10
C SER A 26 -25.53 -13.28 -42.31
N SER A 27 -25.07 -13.24 -43.53
CA SER A 27 -23.87 -12.54 -43.98
C SER A 27 -24.14 -11.00 -43.94
N GLY A 28 -24.56 -10.50 -42.82
CA GLY A 28 -24.87 -9.12 -42.60
C GLY A 28 -24.19 -8.64 -41.33
N THR A 29 -23.23 -7.76 -41.52
CA THR A 29 -22.58 -6.89 -40.56
C THR A 29 -22.27 -7.53 -39.20
N PRO A 30 -21.00 -7.63 -38.78
CA PRO A 30 -20.69 -8.00 -37.41
C PRO A 30 -21.49 -7.07 -36.51
N MET A 31 -22.41 -7.65 -35.72
CA MET A 31 -23.03 -6.92 -34.62
C MET A 31 -21.89 -6.22 -33.89
N PRO A 32 -21.90 -4.88 -33.71
CA PRO A 32 -20.88 -4.25 -32.93
C PRO A 32 -20.85 -4.97 -31.58
N THR A 33 -19.82 -5.75 -31.36
CA THR A 33 -19.51 -6.29 -30.03
C THR A 33 -19.66 -5.12 -29.08
N PRO A 34 -20.52 -5.18 -28.06
CA PRO A 34 -20.67 -4.08 -27.14
C PRO A 34 -19.27 -3.71 -26.68
N ALA A 35 -18.86 -2.49 -27.06
CA ALA A 35 -17.52 -1.99 -26.85
C ALA A 35 -17.17 -2.19 -25.38
N GLY A 36 -16.28 -3.18 -25.13
CA GLY A 36 -15.54 -3.24 -23.89
C GLY A 36 -16.41 -3.26 -22.63
N ALA A 37 -17.00 -4.39 -22.30
CA ALA A 37 -16.88 -4.76 -20.89
C ALA A 37 -15.38 -4.66 -20.58
N PRO A 38 -14.96 -3.83 -19.62
CA PRO A 38 -13.55 -3.74 -19.28
C PRO A 38 -13.13 -5.17 -18.94
N VAL A 39 -12.24 -5.72 -19.76
CA VAL A 39 -11.56 -6.96 -19.40
C VAL A 39 -10.90 -6.64 -18.10
N SER A 40 -11.51 -7.06 -17.00
CA SER A 40 -10.96 -6.90 -15.66
C SER A 40 -9.75 -7.83 -15.61
N THR A 41 -8.63 -7.33 -16.17
CA THR A 41 -7.34 -7.94 -15.89
C THR A 41 -7.24 -8.00 -14.38
N PRO A 42 -7.02 -9.19 -13.79
CA PRO A 42 -6.95 -9.32 -12.35
C PRO A 42 -5.92 -8.31 -11.85
N LEU A 43 -6.38 -7.39 -11.01
CA LEU A 43 -5.51 -6.34 -10.46
C LEU A 43 -4.32 -7.04 -9.80
N PRO A 44 -3.07 -6.73 -10.18
CA PRO A 44 -1.89 -7.43 -9.67
C PRO A 44 -1.67 -7.00 -8.21
N TYR A 45 -2.27 -7.72 -7.29
CA TYR A 45 -2.10 -7.45 -5.86
C TYR A 45 -0.67 -7.71 -5.41
N ALA A 46 -0.12 -6.78 -4.64
CA ALA A 46 1.22 -6.92 -4.07
C ALA A 46 1.21 -7.91 -2.89
N GLY A 47 2.01 -8.96 -3.00
CA GLY A 47 2.19 -9.94 -1.91
C GLY A 47 3.06 -9.39 -0.77
N PHE A 48 3.21 -10.21 0.29
CA PHE A 48 3.93 -9.84 1.51
C PHE A 48 5.39 -9.40 1.24
N TRP A 49 6.17 -10.19 0.52
CA TRP A 49 7.62 -9.96 0.37
C TRP A 49 7.97 -8.63 -0.32
N VAL A 50 7.20 -8.26 -1.35
CA VAL A 50 7.42 -7.00 -2.07
C VAL A 50 7.10 -5.80 -1.17
N ARG A 51 6.06 -5.91 -0.33
CA ARG A 51 5.71 -4.88 0.66
C ARG A 51 6.75 -4.79 1.77
N PHE A 52 7.30 -5.93 2.19
CA PHE A 52 8.37 -5.99 3.17
C PHE A 52 9.64 -5.31 2.65
N ALA A 53 10.04 -5.57 1.40
CA ALA A 53 11.15 -4.88 0.77
C ALA A 53 10.92 -3.36 0.70
N ALA A 54 9.72 -2.92 0.29
CA ALA A 54 9.35 -1.50 0.31
C ALA A 54 9.44 -0.88 1.72
N PHE A 55 8.98 -1.61 2.74
CA PHE A 55 9.08 -1.19 4.13
C PHE A 55 10.53 -1.04 4.60
N LEU A 56 11.44 -1.93 4.21
CA LEU A 56 12.87 -1.82 4.53
C LEU A 56 13.48 -0.56 3.90
N ILE A 57 13.17 -0.27 2.64
CA ILE A 57 13.65 0.95 1.96
C ILE A 57 13.15 2.19 2.69
N ASP A 58 11.85 2.29 2.98
CA ASP A 58 11.29 3.40 3.75
C ASP A 58 11.91 3.49 5.16
N GLY A 59 12.20 2.33 5.77
CA GLY A 59 12.86 2.23 7.08
C GLY A 59 14.28 2.81 7.05
N VAL A 60 15.04 2.56 6.01
CA VAL A 60 16.38 3.15 5.82
C VAL A 60 16.28 4.65 5.63
N ILE A 61 15.37 5.12 4.76
CA ILE A 61 15.19 6.55 4.44
C ILE A 61 14.85 7.36 5.69
N LEU A 62 13.94 6.87 6.53
CA LEU A 62 13.50 7.58 7.74
C LEU A 62 14.34 7.23 8.97
N GLY A 63 14.82 5.99 9.07
CA GLY A 63 15.53 5.49 10.23
C GLY A 63 16.94 6.04 10.36
N ILE A 64 17.70 6.13 9.25
CA ILE A 64 19.08 6.63 9.31
C ILE A 64 19.15 8.06 9.84
N PRO A 65 18.40 9.06 9.32
CA PRO A 65 18.42 10.41 9.87
C PRO A 65 18.02 10.46 11.34
N PHE A 66 16.98 9.71 11.73
CA PHE A 66 16.56 9.64 13.11
C PHE A 66 17.66 9.08 14.03
N PHE A 67 18.31 8.01 13.60
CA PHE A 67 19.37 7.36 14.37
C PHE A 67 20.60 8.28 14.55
N LEU A 68 20.97 9.01 13.50
CA LEU A 68 22.06 10.00 13.57
C LEU A 68 21.74 11.14 14.55
N VAL A 69 20.50 11.65 14.54
CA VAL A 69 20.04 12.67 15.50
C VAL A 69 20.07 12.11 16.93
N ALA A 70 19.58 10.89 17.15
CA ALA A 70 19.57 10.26 18.46
C ALA A 70 21.00 10.03 18.99
N ILE A 71 21.91 9.52 18.17
CA ILE A 71 23.33 9.33 18.52
C ILE A 71 23.97 10.70 18.84
N GLY A 72 23.76 11.70 18.00
CA GLY A 72 24.28 13.05 18.21
C GLY A 72 23.80 13.65 19.54
N LEU A 73 22.53 13.47 19.88
CA LEU A 73 21.95 13.90 21.15
C LEU A 73 22.61 13.18 22.35
N ILE A 74 22.71 11.84 22.28
CA ILE A 74 23.35 11.05 23.33
C ILE A 74 24.82 11.47 23.50
N PHE A 75 25.56 11.62 22.40
CA PHE A 75 26.97 12.04 22.43
C PHE A 75 27.12 13.42 23.06
N ARG A 76 26.29 14.38 22.65
CA ARG A 76 26.31 15.74 23.21
C ARG A 76 26.04 15.76 24.71
N LEU A 77 25.10 14.96 25.16
CA LEU A 77 24.76 14.82 26.58
C LEU A 77 25.88 14.14 27.37
N ARG A 78 26.55 13.12 26.81
CA ARG A 78 27.72 12.48 27.40
C ARG A 78 28.89 13.44 27.55
N ILE A 79 29.20 14.24 26.50
CA ILE A 79 30.26 15.27 26.57
C ILE A 79 29.93 16.33 27.62
N PHE A 80 28.68 16.83 27.63
CA PHE A 80 28.24 17.79 28.64
C PHE A 80 28.40 17.24 30.05
N GLY A 81 28.01 15.99 30.29
CA GLY A 81 28.20 15.29 31.55
C GLY A 81 29.67 15.14 31.97
N LEU A 82 30.58 14.85 31.01
CA LEU A 82 32.00 14.76 31.28
C LEU A 82 32.60 16.13 31.64
N LEU A 83 32.19 17.19 30.97
CA LEU A 83 32.62 18.56 31.28
C LEU A 83 32.11 19.04 32.65
N ALA A 84 30.86 18.70 32.98
CA ALA A 84 30.27 19.03 34.30
C ALA A 84 30.98 18.31 35.43
N ARG A 85 31.52 17.09 35.23
CA ARG A 85 32.32 16.32 36.21
C ARG A 85 33.66 16.99 36.52
N ARG A 86 34.26 17.75 35.56
CA ARG A 86 35.49 18.49 35.79
C ARG A 86 35.30 19.72 36.68
N GLY A 87 34.08 20.25 36.78
CA GLY A 87 33.70 21.33 37.69
C GLY A 87 32.93 20.78 38.89
N ARG A 88 33.59 20.38 39.96
CA ARG A 88 33.20 20.18 41.38
C ARG A 88 31.69 20.05 41.73
N PHE A 89 30.86 19.43 40.91
CA PHE A 89 29.46 19.20 41.23
C PHE A 89 29.25 17.69 41.47
N GLY A 90 28.57 17.37 42.61
CA GLY A 90 28.32 16.03 43.10
C GLY A 90 27.66 15.06 42.11
N PRO A 91 27.18 13.88 42.51
CA PRO A 91 26.93 12.74 41.59
C PRO A 91 26.03 13.16 40.44
N PRO A 92 26.58 13.20 39.19
CA PRO A 92 25.89 13.81 38.05
C PRO A 92 24.85 12.93 37.42
N ASP A 93 24.74 11.66 37.83
CA ASP A 93 24.04 10.65 37.06
C ASP A 93 22.50 10.80 37.11
N ALA A 94 21.93 11.22 38.25
CA ALA A 94 20.48 11.40 38.37
C ALA A 94 19.99 12.71 37.75
N ALA A 95 20.75 13.80 37.88
CA ALA A 95 20.36 15.11 37.34
C ALA A 95 20.44 15.18 35.81
N LEU A 96 21.31 14.37 35.19
CA LEU A 96 21.45 14.34 33.73
C LEU A 96 20.50 13.34 33.08
N MET A 97 20.02 12.31 33.79
CA MET A 97 19.11 11.31 33.22
C MET A 97 17.76 11.91 32.83
N GLY A 98 17.20 12.80 33.63
CA GLY A 98 15.91 13.46 33.35
C GLY A 98 15.90 14.19 32.00
N PRO A 99 16.80 15.16 31.75
CA PRO A 99 16.90 15.84 30.45
C PRO A 99 17.17 14.92 29.26
N VAL A 100 17.96 13.85 29.46
CA VAL A 100 18.21 12.84 28.39
C VAL A 100 16.93 12.11 28.01
N ILE A 101 16.22 11.58 29.01
CA ILE A 101 14.97 10.85 28.79
C ILE A 101 13.93 11.76 28.13
N LEU A 102 13.81 12.99 28.63
CA LEU A 102 12.88 13.97 28.05
C LEU A 102 13.25 14.32 26.61
N GLY A 103 14.53 14.53 26.31
CA GLY A 103 15.01 14.81 24.95
C GLY A 103 14.76 13.64 24.00
N LEU A 104 15.00 12.40 24.44
CA LEU A 104 14.71 11.21 23.65
C LEU A 104 13.21 11.01 23.44
N PHE A 105 12.39 11.31 24.45
CA PHE A 105 10.93 11.27 24.31
C PHE A 105 10.43 12.25 23.25
N PHE A 106 10.88 13.50 23.28
CA PHE A 106 10.51 14.48 22.26
C PHE A 106 11.03 14.12 20.88
N ALA A 107 12.27 13.62 20.77
CA ALA A 107 12.83 13.16 19.50
C ALA A 107 12.00 11.99 18.93
N PHE A 108 11.58 11.06 19.78
CA PHE A 108 10.72 9.95 19.37
C PHE A 108 9.32 10.41 18.97
N ALA A 109 8.72 11.35 19.71
CA ALA A 109 7.41 11.92 19.37
C ALA A 109 7.46 12.63 18.01
N ILE A 110 8.48 13.44 17.77
CA ILE A 110 8.71 14.10 16.47
C ILE A 110 8.87 13.04 15.36
N PHE A 111 9.64 11.98 15.61
CA PHE A 111 9.83 10.91 14.64
C PHE A 111 8.51 10.22 14.26
N ILE A 112 7.62 9.94 15.22
CA ILE A 112 6.29 9.38 14.94
C ILE A 112 5.47 10.33 14.08
N VAL A 113 5.48 11.63 14.38
CA VAL A 113 4.76 12.64 13.58
C VAL A 113 5.32 12.72 12.17
N VAL A 114 6.64 12.75 12.00
CA VAL A 114 7.30 12.76 10.68
C VAL A 114 6.94 11.49 9.90
N ARG A 115 7.00 10.32 10.54
CA ARG A 115 6.58 9.06 9.90
C ARG A 115 5.12 9.09 9.48
N TRP A 116 4.24 9.57 10.35
CA TRP A 116 2.82 9.68 10.02
C TRP A 116 2.59 10.58 8.80
N LEU A 117 3.16 11.79 8.80
CA LEU A 117 3.03 12.73 7.70
C LEU A 117 3.64 12.17 6.40
N TYR A 118 4.80 11.50 6.49
CA TYR A 118 5.43 10.86 5.35
C TYR A 118 4.54 9.78 4.75
N PHE A 119 4.05 8.82 5.56
CA PHE A 119 3.23 7.71 5.04
C PHE A 119 1.85 8.20 4.59
N ALA A 120 1.15 8.98 5.41
CA ALA A 120 -0.19 9.46 5.09
C ALA A 120 -0.18 10.45 3.92
N GLY A 121 0.78 11.39 3.91
CA GLY A 121 0.90 12.38 2.85
C GLY A 121 1.28 11.76 1.51
N MET A 122 2.25 10.86 1.47
CA MET A 122 2.67 10.22 0.22
C MET A 122 1.65 9.23 -0.32
N GLU A 123 1.01 8.43 0.54
CA GLU A 123 -0.02 7.48 0.12
C GLU A 123 -1.31 8.18 -0.37
N SER A 124 -1.62 9.40 0.11
CA SER A 124 -2.74 10.22 -0.36
C SER A 124 -2.38 11.15 -1.52
N SER A 125 -1.11 11.23 -1.91
CA SER A 125 -0.66 12.05 -3.04
C SER A 125 -1.01 11.43 -4.39
N ALA A 126 -0.78 12.18 -5.47
CA ALA A 126 -0.95 11.68 -6.84
C ALA A 126 -0.08 10.44 -7.15
N ARG A 127 1.03 10.24 -6.43
CA ARG A 127 1.89 9.05 -6.58
C ARG A 127 1.31 7.81 -5.91
N GLN A 128 0.41 7.95 -4.94
CA GLN A 128 -0.22 6.86 -4.19
C GLN A 128 0.81 5.88 -3.56
N ALA A 129 2.03 6.33 -3.34
CA ALA A 129 3.14 5.50 -2.90
C ALA A 129 4.16 6.29 -2.10
N THR A 130 4.75 5.65 -1.08
CA THR A 130 5.99 6.10 -0.43
C THR A 130 7.18 5.86 -1.36
N PHE A 131 8.36 6.41 -1.04
CA PHE A 131 9.56 6.17 -1.85
C PHE A 131 9.90 4.69 -1.95
N GLY A 132 9.84 3.93 -0.85
CA GLY A 132 10.09 2.49 -0.86
C GLY A 132 9.06 1.73 -1.71
N LYS A 133 7.78 2.11 -1.64
CA LYS A 133 6.73 1.53 -2.47
C LYS A 133 6.90 1.88 -3.95
N ALA A 134 7.23 3.14 -4.25
CA ALA A 134 7.49 3.57 -5.62
C ALA A 134 8.68 2.82 -6.23
N ALA A 135 9.77 2.61 -5.47
CA ALA A 135 10.92 1.82 -5.90
C ALA A 135 10.57 0.36 -6.22
N MET A 136 9.56 -0.19 -5.53
CA MET A 136 9.04 -1.55 -5.77
C MET A 136 7.85 -1.58 -6.74
N SER A 137 7.58 -0.46 -7.47
CA SER A 137 6.45 -0.32 -8.39
C SER A 137 5.09 -0.62 -7.73
N LEU A 138 4.92 -0.19 -6.47
CA LEU A 138 3.69 -0.37 -5.70
C LEU A 138 2.91 0.94 -5.59
N ARG A 139 1.59 0.84 -5.66
CA ARG A 139 0.67 1.95 -5.36
C ARG A 139 -0.41 1.50 -4.38
N VAL A 140 -0.90 2.44 -3.58
CA VAL A 140 -1.97 2.21 -2.60
C VAL A 140 -3.24 2.87 -3.11
N THR A 141 -4.32 2.10 -3.14
CA THR A 141 -5.63 2.55 -3.63
C THR A 141 -6.72 2.16 -2.64
N ASP A 142 -7.90 2.70 -2.84
CA ASP A 142 -9.10 2.17 -2.22
C ASP A 142 -9.57 0.87 -2.91
N LEU A 143 -10.69 0.29 -2.44
CA LEU A 143 -11.26 -0.93 -3.02
C LEU A 143 -11.75 -0.76 -4.46
N LYS A 144 -11.92 0.49 -4.93
CA LYS A 144 -12.34 0.83 -6.29
C LYS A 144 -11.16 1.20 -7.20
N GLY A 145 -9.91 1.10 -6.69
CA GLY A 145 -8.71 1.50 -7.44
C GLY A 145 -8.45 3.01 -7.45
N GLN A 146 -9.22 3.82 -6.68
CA GLN A 146 -9.08 5.27 -6.61
C GLN A 146 -8.01 5.70 -5.61
N PRO A 147 -7.44 6.92 -5.74
CA PRO A 147 -6.51 7.48 -4.77
C PRO A 147 -7.11 7.55 -3.36
N LEU A 148 -6.27 7.38 -2.35
CA LEU A 148 -6.69 7.50 -0.96
C LEU A 148 -6.88 8.96 -0.57
N THR A 149 -7.88 9.23 0.27
CA THR A 149 -7.95 10.48 1.02
C THR A 149 -6.91 10.47 2.14
N PHE A 150 -6.43 11.66 2.55
CA PHE A 150 -5.48 11.79 3.67
C PHE A 150 -6.01 11.15 4.97
N GLY A 151 -7.31 11.31 5.27
CA GLY A 151 -7.92 10.68 6.44
C GLY A 151 -7.87 9.16 6.41
N ARG A 152 -8.12 8.54 5.24
CA ARG A 152 -8.04 7.08 5.09
C ARG A 152 -6.59 6.58 5.17
N ALA A 153 -5.63 7.31 4.59
CA ALA A 153 -4.21 7.01 4.72
C ALA A 153 -3.72 7.13 6.17
N THR A 154 -4.22 8.13 6.92
CA THR A 154 -3.99 8.29 8.37
C THR A 154 -4.56 7.11 9.15
N GLY A 155 -5.82 6.73 8.90
CA GLY A 155 -6.43 5.57 9.54
C GLY A 155 -5.63 4.29 9.30
N ARG A 156 -5.15 4.10 8.07
CA ARG A 156 -4.26 2.99 7.70
C ARG A 156 -2.92 3.02 8.46
N PHE A 157 -2.33 4.21 8.64
CA PHE A 157 -1.09 4.35 9.41
C PHE A 157 -1.28 3.90 10.85
N PHE A 158 -2.33 4.34 11.53
CA PHE A 158 -2.61 3.93 12.91
C PHE A 158 -3.07 2.46 13.02
N ALA A 159 -3.79 1.94 12.03
CA ALA A 159 -4.15 0.52 11.97
C ALA A 159 -2.92 -0.42 11.88
N LYS A 160 -1.76 0.08 11.43
CA LYS A 160 -0.50 -0.68 11.49
C LYS A 160 -0.06 -0.97 12.93
N ILE A 161 -0.42 -0.12 13.89
CA ILE A 161 -0.16 -0.36 15.32
C ILE A 161 -0.93 -1.61 15.76
N VAL A 162 -2.22 -1.70 15.40
CA VAL A 162 -3.04 -2.88 15.69
C VAL A 162 -2.44 -4.14 15.05
N SER A 163 -2.01 -4.04 13.78
CA SER A 163 -1.35 -5.15 13.09
C SER A 163 -0.05 -5.59 13.77
N GLY A 164 0.69 -4.65 14.39
CA GLY A 164 1.94 -4.90 15.11
C GLY A 164 1.74 -5.49 16.50
N LEU A 165 0.59 -5.25 17.14
CA LEU A 165 0.25 -5.82 18.45
C LEU A 165 -0.06 -7.32 18.38
N ILE A 166 -0.37 -7.84 17.20
CA ILE A 166 -0.63 -9.27 17.01
C ILE A 166 0.71 -10.02 17.02
N PRO A 167 0.85 -11.07 17.86
CA PRO A 167 2.08 -11.86 17.92
C PRO A 167 2.51 -12.39 16.55
N LEU A 168 3.82 -12.60 16.38
CA LEU A 168 4.43 -13.13 15.15
C LEU A 168 4.17 -12.29 13.88
N ALA A 169 3.77 -11.01 14.07
CA ALA A 169 3.43 -10.11 12.95
C ALA A 169 2.37 -10.69 11.99
N ILE A 170 1.48 -11.57 12.47
CA ILE A 170 0.45 -12.23 11.66
C ILE A 170 -0.39 -11.20 10.90
N GLY A 171 -0.69 -10.03 11.54
CA GLY A 171 -1.42 -8.94 10.90
C GLY A 171 -0.76 -8.39 9.62
N TYR A 172 0.55 -8.56 9.45
CA TYR A 172 1.26 -8.20 8.21
C TYR A 172 1.42 -9.39 7.26
N VAL A 173 1.74 -10.57 7.82
CA VAL A 173 2.03 -11.80 7.07
C VAL A 173 0.81 -12.30 6.29
N MET A 174 -0.40 -12.05 6.81
CA MET A 174 -1.65 -12.44 6.14
C MET A 174 -1.80 -11.82 4.72
N ALA A 175 -1.08 -10.74 4.39
CA ALA A 175 -1.00 -10.22 3.03
C ALA A 175 -0.39 -11.22 2.02
N GLY A 176 0.26 -12.28 2.49
CA GLY A 176 0.73 -13.39 1.64
C GLY A 176 -0.38 -14.39 1.26
N PHE A 177 -1.40 -14.52 2.10
CA PHE A 177 -2.37 -15.63 2.06
C PHE A 177 -3.79 -15.22 1.68
N THR A 178 -4.18 -13.95 1.91
CA THR A 178 -5.52 -13.46 1.55
C THR A 178 -5.69 -13.34 0.04
N GLU A 179 -6.91 -13.52 -0.48
CA GLU A 179 -7.24 -13.44 -1.91
C GLU A 179 -6.78 -12.12 -2.55
N LYS A 180 -7.05 -11.00 -1.87
CA LYS A 180 -6.68 -9.64 -2.33
C LYS A 180 -5.30 -9.20 -1.81
N LYS A 181 -4.49 -10.14 -1.27
CA LYS A 181 -3.18 -9.86 -0.67
C LYS A 181 -3.21 -8.68 0.32
N GLN A 182 -4.28 -8.59 1.14
CA GLN A 182 -4.46 -7.53 2.14
C GLN A 182 -3.88 -7.95 3.49
N ALA A 183 -3.13 -7.04 4.12
CA ALA A 183 -2.76 -7.13 5.53
C ALA A 183 -3.92 -6.63 6.41
N LEU A 184 -3.89 -6.88 7.71
CA LEU A 184 -4.96 -6.47 8.62
C LEU A 184 -5.24 -4.96 8.57
N HIS A 185 -4.20 -4.13 8.58
CA HIS A 185 -4.35 -2.67 8.48
C HIS A 185 -4.93 -2.21 7.13
N ASP A 186 -4.72 -2.99 6.05
CA ASP A 186 -5.34 -2.71 4.75
C ASP A 186 -6.84 -3.00 4.79
N MET A 187 -7.23 -4.08 5.47
CA MET A 187 -8.64 -4.46 5.65
C MET A 187 -9.37 -3.44 6.51
N ILE A 188 -8.77 -3.01 7.64
CA ILE A 188 -9.34 -1.98 8.52
C ILE A 188 -9.57 -0.66 7.77
N ALA A 189 -8.60 -0.25 6.94
CA ALA A 189 -8.67 1.00 6.18
C ALA A 189 -9.40 0.84 4.83
N SER A 190 -9.88 -0.35 4.47
CA SER A 190 -10.51 -0.66 3.17
C SER A 190 -9.64 -0.23 1.99
N THR A 191 -8.38 -0.68 1.97
CA THR A 191 -7.38 -0.31 0.97
C THR A 191 -6.77 -1.53 0.29
N LEU A 192 -6.23 -1.31 -0.90
CA LEU A 192 -5.49 -2.29 -1.69
C LEU A 192 -4.09 -1.79 -1.97
N VAL A 193 -3.14 -2.71 -2.08
CA VAL A 193 -1.80 -2.40 -2.59
C VAL A 193 -1.62 -3.15 -3.89
N LEU A 194 -1.48 -2.39 -4.97
CA LEU A 194 -1.35 -2.89 -6.32
C LEU A 194 0.10 -2.78 -6.79
N ARG A 195 0.50 -3.66 -7.69
CA ARG A 195 1.78 -3.59 -8.39
C ARG A 195 1.54 -2.99 -9.78
N ASN A 196 2.28 -1.95 -10.13
CA ASN A 196 2.33 -1.49 -11.52
C ASN A 196 3.19 -2.49 -12.30
N LEU A 197 2.59 -3.16 -13.26
CA LEU A 197 3.30 -3.98 -14.23
C LEU A 197 3.87 -3.12 -15.34
#